data_a50894996522beed8bc0632dbb193505
#
_entry.id   a50894996522beed8bc0632dbb193505
#
_cell.length_a   1.000
_cell.length_b   1.000
_cell.length_c   1.000
_cell.angle_alpha   90.00
_cell.angle_beta   90.00
_cell.angle_gamma   90.00
#
_symmetry.space_group_name_H-M   'P 1'
#
loop_
_entity.id
_entity.type
_entity.pdbx_description
1 polymer ?
#
loop_
_entity_poly.entity_id
_entity_poly.type
_entity_poly.pdbx_seq_one_letter_code
_entity_poly.pdbx_strand_id
1 'polypeptide(L)'
;DDGWLVVYAHIQDYFSGNPVLGVEAVLLDLEQPRKILGKTPGPFLVPEEVYERYGLVPNVVFPTGVDVQGDDLAVYYSAADTTGCRAHVSLSSLIKSLNPETRTSSMKRYVGNPILKARDGHAWEANGVFNPASVEIDGKIYIVYRAMSDVNTSTMGLAITTDGVTLDERLPLPIYTPRE
;
A
#
# COMPACT_ATOMS: atom_id res chain seq x y z
N ASP A 1 -12.30 -10.42 -15.60
CA ASP A 1 -11.67 -11.76 -15.81
C ASP A 1 -10.68 -11.76 -16.99
N ASP A 2 -10.28 -10.58 -17.49
CA ASP A 2 -9.59 -10.50 -18.77
C ASP A 2 -8.08 -10.17 -18.65
N GLY A 3 -7.52 -10.16 -17.44
CA GLY A 3 -6.11 -9.89 -17.26
C GLY A 3 -5.62 -9.79 -15.82
N TRP A 4 -4.32 -9.56 -15.66
CA TRP A 4 -3.66 -9.29 -14.40
C TRP A 4 -3.59 -7.79 -14.18
N LEU A 5 -4.28 -7.25 -13.15
CA LEU A 5 -4.13 -5.87 -12.74
C LEU A 5 -2.95 -5.78 -11.76
N VAL A 6 -1.90 -5.09 -12.15
CA VAL A 6 -0.71 -4.86 -11.34
C VAL A 6 -0.70 -3.40 -10.88
N VAL A 7 -0.68 -3.20 -9.57
CA VAL A 7 -0.55 -1.88 -8.92
C VAL A 7 0.90 -1.75 -8.45
N TYR A 8 1.58 -0.66 -8.82
CA TYR A 8 3.01 -0.50 -8.58
C TYR A 8 3.40 0.93 -8.25
N ALA A 9 4.54 1.09 -7.58
CA ALA A 9 5.14 2.41 -7.33
C ALA A 9 5.92 2.88 -8.56
N HIS A 10 5.81 4.16 -8.88
CA HIS A 10 6.57 4.80 -9.95
C HIS A 10 7.12 6.16 -9.50
N ILE A 11 8.38 6.44 -9.84
CA ILE A 11 9.01 7.74 -9.57
C ILE A 11 8.45 8.78 -10.55
N GLN A 12 7.82 9.83 -10.02
CA GLN A 12 7.12 10.85 -10.80
C GLN A 12 8.00 12.06 -11.14
N ASP A 13 8.93 12.42 -10.26
CA ASP A 13 9.81 13.58 -10.46
C ASP A 13 11.26 13.21 -10.19
N TYR A 14 11.96 12.91 -11.27
CA TYR A 14 13.37 12.54 -11.23
C TYR A 14 14.31 13.75 -11.44
N PHE A 15 13.80 14.85 -12.00
CA PHE A 15 14.64 15.97 -12.45
C PHE A 15 14.78 17.09 -11.43
N SER A 16 13.84 17.23 -10.51
CA SER A 16 13.87 18.31 -9.47
C SER A 16 14.81 18.01 -8.31
N GLY A 17 15.37 16.81 -8.23
CA GLY A 17 16.16 16.34 -7.07
C GLY A 17 15.32 15.94 -5.85
N ASN A 18 14.00 16.04 -5.94
CA ASN A 18 13.04 15.58 -4.94
C ASN A 18 12.17 14.48 -5.53
N PRO A 19 12.62 13.22 -5.56
CA PRO A 19 11.83 12.13 -6.13
C PRO A 19 10.52 11.98 -5.36
N VAL A 20 9.43 11.85 -6.12
CA VAL A 20 8.10 11.56 -5.60
C VAL A 20 7.70 10.18 -6.11
N LEU A 21 7.41 9.24 -5.21
CA LEU A 21 6.84 7.95 -5.58
C LEU A 21 5.33 8.02 -5.51
N GLY A 22 4.71 7.82 -6.67
CA GLY A 22 3.26 7.69 -6.81
C GLY A 22 2.87 6.27 -7.20
N VAL A 23 1.58 5.96 -7.16
CA VAL A 23 1.03 4.66 -7.49
C VAL A 23 0.37 4.70 -8.87
N GLU A 24 0.76 3.78 -9.73
CA GLU A 24 0.18 3.53 -11.05
C GLU A 24 -0.36 2.11 -11.14
N ALA A 25 -1.13 1.83 -12.18
CA ALA A 25 -1.60 0.49 -12.48
C ALA A 25 -1.42 0.15 -13.96
N VAL A 26 -1.21 -1.13 -14.21
CA VAL A 26 -1.15 -1.71 -15.56
C VAL A 26 -2.00 -2.98 -15.61
N LEU A 27 -2.73 -3.15 -16.70
CA LEU A 27 -3.46 -4.37 -17.02
C LEU A 27 -2.65 -5.19 -18.03
N LEU A 28 -2.35 -6.41 -17.68
CA LEU A 28 -1.60 -7.35 -18.52
C LEU A 28 -2.53 -8.46 -19.00
N ASP A 29 -2.27 -8.97 -20.18
CA ASP A 29 -3.00 -10.11 -20.75
C ASP A 29 -2.86 -11.35 -19.84
N LEU A 30 -3.96 -12.08 -19.64
CA LEU A 30 -4.01 -13.19 -18.72
C LEU A 30 -3.13 -14.37 -19.17
N GLU A 31 -3.09 -14.65 -20.48
CA GLU A 31 -2.34 -15.77 -21.07
C GLU A 31 -0.92 -15.35 -21.48
N GLN A 32 -0.76 -14.09 -21.86
CA GLN A 32 0.51 -13.51 -22.27
C GLN A 32 0.86 -12.28 -21.44
N PRO A 33 1.34 -12.42 -20.19
CA PRO A 33 1.56 -11.29 -19.27
C PRO A 33 2.59 -10.25 -19.73
N ARG A 34 3.32 -10.52 -20.83
CA ARG A 34 4.20 -9.53 -21.47
C ARG A 34 3.42 -8.52 -22.32
N LYS A 35 2.17 -8.81 -22.66
CA LYS A 35 1.30 -7.93 -23.44
C LYS A 35 0.54 -7.00 -22.50
N ILE A 36 0.77 -5.71 -22.65
CA ILE A 36 0.07 -4.67 -21.91
C ILE A 36 -1.25 -4.39 -22.62
N LEU A 37 -2.37 -4.54 -21.91
CA LEU A 37 -3.72 -4.24 -22.38
C LEU A 37 -4.12 -2.79 -22.10
N GLY A 38 -3.57 -2.21 -21.02
CA GLY A 38 -3.80 -0.82 -20.64
C GLY A 38 -2.90 -0.40 -19.50
N LYS A 39 -2.72 0.91 -19.33
CA LYS A 39 -1.93 1.52 -18.26
C LYS A 39 -2.61 2.81 -17.82
N THR A 40 -2.51 3.17 -16.53
CA THR A 40 -2.94 4.49 -16.06
C THR A 40 -2.13 5.59 -16.76
N PRO A 41 -2.77 6.71 -17.16
CA PRO A 41 -2.07 7.80 -17.85
C PRO A 41 -1.09 8.58 -16.94
N GLY A 42 -1.10 8.27 -15.66
CA GLY A 42 -0.26 8.83 -14.61
C GLY A 42 -0.63 8.23 -13.28
N PRO A 43 -0.02 8.67 -12.18
CA PRO A 43 -0.33 8.14 -10.86
C PRO A 43 -1.76 8.49 -10.45
N PHE A 44 -2.43 7.55 -9.81
CA PHE A 44 -3.75 7.74 -9.22
C PHE A 44 -3.70 7.92 -7.69
N LEU A 45 -2.53 7.78 -7.11
CA LEU A 45 -2.21 8.13 -5.73
C LEU A 45 -0.81 8.75 -5.68
N VAL A 46 -0.68 9.94 -5.12
CA VAL A 46 0.59 10.65 -4.91
C VAL A 46 0.68 11.13 -3.47
N PRO A 47 1.88 11.41 -2.92
CA PRO A 47 2.02 11.94 -1.56
C PRO A 47 1.37 13.31 -1.41
N GLU A 48 0.30 13.40 -0.62
CA GLU A 48 -0.42 14.66 -0.34
C GLU A 48 -0.49 14.94 1.15
N GLU A 49 -0.62 13.90 1.96
CA GLU A 49 -0.76 14.01 3.40
C GLU A 49 0.58 14.21 4.10
N VAL A 50 0.56 14.79 5.31
CA VAL A 50 1.77 15.06 6.10
C VAL A 50 2.57 13.79 6.36
N TYR A 51 1.89 12.67 6.68
CA TYR A 51 2.52 11.38 6.94
C TYR A 51 3.06 10.68 5.68
N GLU A 52 2.74 11.17 4.48
CA GLU A 52 3.28 10.70 3.20
C GLU A 52 4.48 11.53 2.74
N ARG A 53 4.52 12.81 3.18
CA ARG A 53 5.56 13.78 2.80
C ARG A 53 6.74 13.81 3.74
N TYR A 54 6.56 13.40 4.99
CA TYR A 54 7.59 13.46 6.03
C TYR A 54 7.73 12.12 6.73
N GLY A 55 8.94 11.55 6.74
CA GLY A 55 9.29 10.28 7.35
C GLY A 55 10.71 9.87 7.04
N LEU A 56 10.99 8.57 7.13
CA LEU A 56 12.32 8.02 6.82
C LEU A 56 12.70 8.25 5.36
N VAL A 57 11.73 8.08 4.45
CA VAL A 57 11.88 8.42 3.03
C VAL A 57 10.74 9.36 2.65
N PRO A 58 10.98 10.66 2.53
CA PRO A 58 9.93 11.63 2.26
C PRO A 58 9.33 11.48 0.86
N ASN A 59 8.08 11.95 0.71
CA ASN A 59 7.33 11.96 -0.56
C ASN A 59 7.12 10.57 -1.18
N VAL A 60 6.77 9.58 -0.36
CA VAL A 60 6.58 8.20 -0.79
C VAL A 60 5.19 7.69 -0.43
N VAL A 61 4.49 7.16 -1.43
CA VAL A 61 3.37 6.22 -1.31
C VAL A 61 3.76 4.95 -2.06
N PHE A 62 4.04 3.87 -1.31
CA PHE A 62 4.56 2.63 -1.86
C PHE A 62 3.55 1.50 -1.67
N PRO A 63 2.85 1.04 -2.72
CA PRO A 63 1.83 -0.01 -2.61
C PRO A 63 2.51 -1.36 -2.33
N THR A 64 1.94 -2.11 -1.39
CA THR A 64 2.51 -3.39 -0.94
C THR A 64 1.47 -4.50 -0.87
N GLY A 65 0.19 -4.18 -1.00
CA GLY A 65 -0.88 -5.17 -1.04
C GLY A 65 -2.16 -4.59 -1.61
N VAL A 66 -2.98 -5.44 -2.18
CA VAL A 66 -4.32 -5.08 -2.68
C VAL A 66 -5.34 -6.09 -2.20
N ASP A 67 -6.57 -5.63 -2.00
CA ASP A 67 -7.74 -6.43 -1.70
C ASP A 67 -8.93 -5.92 -2.51
N VAL A 68 -9.78 -6.82 -2.97
CA VAL A 68 -10.92 -6.50 -3.83
C VAL A 68 -12.21 -7.02 -3.21
N GLN A 69 -13.13 -6.12 -2.90
CA GLN A 69 -14.46 -6.44 -2.42
C GLN A 69 -15.52 -5.82 -3.33
N GLY A 70 -16.12 -6.63 -4.20
CA GLY A 70 -17.04 -6.14 -5.22
C GLY A 70 -16.36 -5.17 -6.18
N ASP A 71 -16.79 -3.91 -6.21
CA ASP A 71 -16.16 -2.83 -7.00
C ASP A 71 -15.15 -1.99 -6.20
N ASP A 72 -14.92 -2.29 -4.93
CA ASP A 72 -13.93 -1.59 -4.12
C ASP A 72 -12.57 -2.29 -4.20
N LEU A 73 -11.59 -1.60 -4.75
CA LEU A 73 -10.18 -1.99 -4.71
C LEU A 73 -9.48 -1.22 -3.59
N ALA A 74 -9.13 -1.91 -2.53
CA ALA A 74 -8.29 -1.39 -1.46
C ALA A 74 -6.81 -1.59 -1.80
N VAL A 75 -6.01 -0.54 -1.63
CA VAL A 75 -4.55 -0.57 -1.75
C VAL A 75 -3.95 -0.28 -0.38
N TYR A 76 -3.20 -1.22 0.14
CA TYR A 76 -2.38 -1.04 1.33
C TYR A 76 -1.01 -0.53 0.90
N TYR A 77 -0.53 0.51 1.56
CA TYR A 77 0.71 1.18 1.18
C TYR A 77 1.51 1.66 2.37
N SER A 78 2.83 1.78 2.19
CA SER A 78 3.70 2.52 3.08
C SER A 78 3.67 4.00 2.75
N ALA A 79 3.58 4.84 3.77
CA ALA A 79 3.69 6.29 3.66
C ALA A 79 5.02 6.74 4.27
N ALA A 80 5.85 7.42 3.46
CA ALA A 80 7.18 7.94 3.83
C ALA A 80 8.08 6.91 4.56
N ASP A 81 7.90 5.61 4.29
CA ASP A 81 8.54 4.46 4.95
C ASP A 81 8.45 4.48 6.48
N THR A 82 7.36 5.02 7.02
CA THR A 82 7.17 5.18 8.47
C THR A 82 5.86 4.60 8.97
N THR A 83 4.81 4.63 8.14
CA THR A 83 3.47 4.21 8.53
C THR A 83 2.81 3.33 7.47
N GLY A 84 1.90 2.45 7.91
CA GLY A 84 1.04 1.65 7.04
C GLY A 84 -0.32 2.31 6.85
N CYS A 85 -0.74 2.43 5.62
CA CYS A 85 -1.95 3.15 5.21
C CYS A 85 -2.81 2.31 4.26
N ARG A 86 -4.07 2.70 4.12
CA ARG A 86 -5.03 2.14 3.17
C ARG A 86 -5.67 3.25 2.36
N ALA A 87 -5.74 3.07 1.05
CA ALA A 87 -6.55 3.88 0.16
C ALA A 87 -7.49 2.97 -0.63
N HIS A 88 -8.55 3.51 -1.21
CA HIS A 88 -9.48 2.73 -2.01
C HIS A 88 -9.94 3.48 -3.26
N VAL A 89 -10.29 2.74 -4.28
CA VAL A 89 -10.79 3.24 -5.56
C VAL A 89 -11.80 2.25 -6.13
N SER A 90 -12.77 2.74 -6.90
CA SER A 90 -13.65 1.86 -7.67
C SER A 90 -12.83 1.10 -8.72
N LEU A 91 -12.85 -0.24 -8.66
CA LEU A 91 -12.16 -1.12 -9.59
C LEU A 91 -12.60 -0.87 -11.03
N SER A 92 -13.92 -0.74 -11.26
CA SER A 92 -14.47 -0.45 -12.59
C SER A 92 -14.01 0.91 -13.12
N SER A 93 -13.89 1.92 -12.27
CA SER A 93 -13.36 3.24 -12.63
C SER A 93 -11.87 3.18 -12.94
N LEU A 94 -11.08 2.41 -12.16
CA LEU A 94 -9.67 2.21 -12.43
C LEU A 94 -9.47 1.50 -13.77
N ILE A 95 -10.19 0.40 -14.02
CA ILE A 95 -10.12 -0.33 -15.30
C ILE A 95 -10.47 0.58 -16.50
N LYS A 96 -11.51 1.41 -16.36
CA LYS A 96 -11.85 2.41 -17.40
C LYS A 96 -10.74 3.42 -17.62
N SER A 97 -10.00 3.82 -16.60
CA SER A 97 -8.89 4.78 -16.71
C SER A 97 -7.67 4.20 -17.42
N LEU A 98 -7.53 2.88 -17.49
CA LEU A 98 -6.48 2.21 -18.25
C LEU A 98 -6.67 2.33 -19.76
N ASN A 99 -7.86 2.72 -20.21
CA ASN A 99 -8.14 2.99 -21.60
C ASN A 99 -7.88 4.49 -21.87
N PRO A 100 -7.00 4.87 -22.84
CA PRO A 100 -6.60 6.26 -23.09
C PRO A 100 -7.74 7.22 -23.42
N GLU A 101 -8.94 6.71 -23.70
CA GLU A 101 -10.12 7.53 -24.04
C GLU A 101 -10.95 8.00 -22.83
N THR A 102 -10.73 7.47 -21.63
CA THR A 102 -11.53 7.82 -20.44
C THR A 102 -10.65 8.14 -19.22
N ARG A 103 -10.45 9.44 -18.99
CA ARG A 103 -9.79 9.93 -17.78
C ARG A 103 -10.79 10.12 -16.65
N THR A 104 -10.87 9.19 -15.66
CA THR A 104 -11.27 9.55 -14.27
C THR A 104 -11.27 8.32 -13.35
N SER A 105 -10.24 8.12 -12.58
CA SER A 105 -10.32 7.44 -11.30
C SER A 105 -9.49 8.22 -10.30
N SER A 106 -10.11 8.63 -9.20
CA SER A 106 -9.39 9.25 -8.07
C SER A 106 -9.45 8.31 -6.89
N MET A 107 -8.29 7.94 -6.35
CA MET A 107 -8.22 7.25 -5.07
C MET A 107 -8.70 8.15 -3.95
N LYS A 108 -9.45 7.57 -3.02
CA LYS A 108 -9.83 8.23 -1.77
C LYS A 108 -9.04 7.61 -0.62
N ARG A 109 -8.33 8.44 0.11
CA ARG A 109 -7.68 8.01 1.34
C ARG A 109 -8.71 7.74 2.41
N TYR A 110 -8.48 6.70 3.17
CA TYR A 110 -9.29 6.48 4.37
C TYR A 110 -9.04 7.60 5.38
N VAL A 111 -10.11 8.23 5.88
CA VAL A 111 -10.00 9.41 6.76
C VAL A 111 -9.32 9.11 8.10
N GLY A 112 -9.32 7.85 8.55
CA GLY A 112 -8.67 7.39 9.77
C GLY A 112 -7.21 6.96 9.58
N ASN A 113 -6.60 7.20 8.40
CA ASN A 113 -5.18 6.91 8.22
C ASN A 113 -4.29 7.73 9.15
N PRO A 114 -3.13 7.18 9.54
CA PRO A 114 -2.62 5.85 9.24
C PRO A 114 -3.29 4.75 10.07
N ILE A 115 -3.59 3.58 9.47
CA ILE A 115 -4.19 2.44 10.17
C ILE A 115 -3.19 1.65 11.00
N LEU A 116 -1.90 1.76 10.69
CA LEU A 116 -0.78 1.14 11.39
C LEU A 116 0.29 2.19 11.72
N LYS A 117 0.64 2.29 13.00
CA LYS A 117 1.76 3.10 13.52
C LYS A 117 2.60 2.26 14.46
N ALA A 118 3.84 2.66 14.70
CA ALA A 118 4.63 2.14 15.82
C ALA A 118 3.85 2.30 17.14
N ARG A 119 3.97 1.33 18.04
CA ARG A 119 3.34 1.35 19.37
C ARG A 119 4.38 1.68 20.44
N ASP A 120 4.01 2.56 21.33
CA ASP A 120 4.82 2.85 22.51
C ASP A 120 5.06 1.58 23.33
N GLY A 121 6.27 1.42 23.85
CA GLY A 121 6.66 0.26 24.66
C GLY A 121 6.98 -1.02 23.86
N HIS A 122 6.93 -0.98 22.53
CA HIS A 122 7.29 -2.10 21.67
C HIS A 122 8.60 -1.80 20.91
N ALA A 123 9.75 -2.08 21.55
CA ALA A 123 11.08 -1.76 21.01
C ALA A 123 11.32 -2.33 19.58
N TRP A 124 10.72 -3.48 19.25
CA TRP A 124 10.88 -4.14 17.97
C TRP A 124 10.21 -3.39 16.77
N GLU A 125 9.35 -2.42 17.05
CA GLU A 125 8.70 -1.57 16.01
C GLU A 125 8.89 -0.06 16.28
N ALA A 126 9.81 0.32 17.19
CA ALA A 126 9.95 1.69 17.68
C ALA A 126 10.29 2.73 16.61
N ASN A 127 11.06 2.35 15.56
CA ASN A 127 11.43 3.26 14.46
C ASN A 127 10.41 3.31 13.32
N GLY A 128 9.41 2.43 13.31
CA GLY A 128 8.35 2.49 12.31
C GLY A 128 7.80 1.13 11.91
N VAL A 129 6.64 1.19 11.25
CA VAL A 129 5.95 0.05 10.67
C VAL A 129 5.55 0.41 9.24
N PHE A 130 5.88 -0.44 8.27
CA PHE A 130 5.75 -0.12 6.86
C PHE A 130 5.70 -1.39 5.99
N ASN A 131 5.55 -1.24 4.67
CA ASN A 131 5.40 -2.31 3.69
C ASN A 131 4.31 -3.33 4.09
N PRO A 132 3.07 -2.90 4.40
CA PRO A 132 2.00 -3.83 4.73
C PRO A 132 1.60 -4.65 3.49
N ALA A 133 1.47 -5.96 3.67
CA ALA A 133 0.84 -6.86 2.73
C ALA A 133 -0.41 -7.44 3.37
N SER A 134 -1.45 -7.70 2.60
CA SER A 134 -2.72 -8.22 3.12
C SER A 134 -3.20 -9.44 2.37
N VAL A 135 -3.94 -10.29 3.07
CA VAL A 135 -4.68 -11.43 2.50
C VAL A 135 -5.97 -11.62 3.28
N GLU A 136 -7.06 -11.86 2.59
CA GLU A 136 -8.33 -12.26 3.21
C GLU A 136 -8.42 -13.79 3.32
N ILE A 137 -8.76 -14.27 4.52
CA ILE A 137 -8.99 -15.67 4.80
C ILE A 137 -10.20 -15.76 5.75
N ASP A 138 -11.25 -16.50 5.34
CA ASP A 138 -12.46 -16.72 6.13
C ASP A 138 -13.11 -15.44 6.67
N GLY A 139 -13.19 -14.39 5.84
CA GLY A 139 -13.80 -13.10 6.17
C GLY A 139 -12.97 -12.23 7.11
N LYS A 140 -11.70 -12.56 7.31
CA LYS A 140 -10.74 -11.76 8.05
C LYS A 140 -9.58 -11.36 7.15
N ILE A 141 -9.14 -10.13 7.27
CA ILE A 141 -7.97 -9.59 6.56
C ILE A 141 -6.77 -9.64 7.51
N TYR A 142 -5.77 -10.41 7.11
CA TYR A 142 -4.49 -10.53 7.80
C TYR A 142 -3.51 -9.56 7.17
N ILE A 143 -2.97 -8.64 7.96
CA ILE A 143 -2.01 -7.63 7.52
C ILE A 143 -0.65 -7.98 8.12
N VAL A 144 0.26 -8.49 7.29
CA VAL A 144 1.67 -8.68 7.65
C VAL A 144 2.42 -7.40 7.29
N TYR A 145 3.18 -6.87 8.20
CA TYR A 145 3.92 -5.63 8.01
C TYR A 145 5.37 -5.75 8.50
N ARG A 146 6.26 -5.04 7.82
CA ARG A 146 7.63 -4.88 8.30
C ARG A 146 7.64 -3.89 9.46
N ALA A 147 8.39 -4.21 10.49
CA ALA A 147 8.65 -3.33 11.62
C ALA A 147 10.16 -3.14 11.79
N MET A 148 10.57 -1.98 12.25
CA MET A 148 11.96 -1.63 12.50
C MET A 148 12.15 -1.23 13.95
N SER A 149 13.08 -1.90 14.64
CA SER A 149 13.44 -1.60 15.99
C SER A 149 14.27 -0.33 16.12
N ASP A 150 14.43 0.17 17.33
CA ASP A 150 15.31 1.27 17.71
C ASP A 150 16.79 1.03 17.36
N VAL A 151 17.22 -0.24 17.29
CA VAL A 151 18.56 -0.65 16.85
C VAL A 151 18.63 -1.05 15.38
N ASN A 152 17.65 -0.63 14.57
CA ASN A 152 17.59 -0.83 13.12
C ASN A 152 17.49 -2.31 12.67
N THR A 153 16.92 -3.17 13.52
CA THR A 153 16.63 -4.56 13.17
C THR A 153 15.23 -4.67 12.61
N SER A 154 15.11 -5.27 11.42
CA SER A 154 13.80 -5.50 10.76
C SER A 154 13.19 -6.82 11.22
N THR A 155 11.91 -6.77 11.55
CA THR A 155 11.07 -7.91 11.92
C THR A 155 9.76 -7.88 11.14
N MET A 156 8.90 -8.89 11.28
CA MET A 156 7.55 -8.88 10.72
C MET A 156 6.52 -8.95 11.83
N GLY A 157 5.56 -8.04 11.79
CA GLY A 157 4.38 -8.04 12.66
C GLY A 157 3.13 -8.53 11.92
N LEU A 158 2.09 -8.86 12.69
CA LEU A 158 0.78 -9.27 12.18
C LEU A 158 -0.31 -8.48 12.88
N ALA A 159 -1.22 -7.94 12.08
CA ALA A 159 -2.50 -7.38 12.52
C ALA A 159 -3.64 -8.06 11.77
N ILE A 160 -4.81 -8.12 12.39
CA ILE A 160 -6.02 -8.75 11.85
C ILE A 160 -7.14 -7.71 11.92
N THR A 161 -7.95 -7.66 10.87
CA THR A 161 -9.10 -6.78 10.77
C THR A 161 -10.22 -7.44 9.97
N THR A 162 -11.46 -7.13 10.28
CA THR A 162 -12.64 -7.59 9.52
C THR A 162 -13.15 -6.54 8.55
N ASP A 163 -12.87 -5.26 8.80
CA ASP A 163 -13.33 -4.13 7.97
C ASP A 163 -12.22 -3.47 7.13
N GLY A 164 -10.98 -3.97 7.26
CA GLY A 164 -9.81 -3.46 6.54
C GLY A 164 -9.21 -2.17 7.10
N VAL A 165 -9.79 -1.59 8.15
CA VAL A 165 -9.38 -0.28 8.69
C VAL A 165 -9.24 -0.27 10.22
N THR A 166 -10.14 -0.93 10.94
CA THR A 166 -10.10 -1.06 12.40
C THR A 166 -9.39 -2.36 12.74
N LEU A 167 -8.30 -2.29 13.50
CA LEU A 167 -7.59 -3.49 13.90
C LEU A 167 -8.35 -4.21 15.03
N ASP A 168 -8.84 -5.41 14.74
CA ASP A 168 -9.48 -6.28 15.73
C ASP A 168 -8.43 -6.90 16.65
N GLU A 169 -7.27 -7.23 16.07
CA GLU A 169 -6.14 -7.81 16.78
C GLU A 169 -4.82 -7.31 16.20
N ARG A 170 -3.82 -7.11 17.04
CA ARG A 170 -2.45 -6.87 16.65
C ARG A 170 -1.52 -7.58 17.61
N LEU A 171 -0.74 -8.53 17.11
CA LEU A 171 0.13 -9.35 17.95
C LEU A 171 1.13 -8.48 18.72
N PRO A 172 1.40 -8.80 20.00
CA PRO A 172 2.34 -8.03 20.84
C PRO A 172 3.80 -8.32 20.47
N LEU A 173 4.08 -9.44 19.83
CA LEU A 173 5.41 -9.89 19.41
C LEU A 173 5.47 -10.09 17.90
N PRO A 174 6.65 -9.95 17.27
CA PRO A 174 6.81 -10.22 15.85
C PRO A 174 6.56 -11.71 15.55
N ILE A 175 5.98 -11.97 14.36
CA ILE A 175 5.81 -13.34 13.84
C ILE A 175 7.07 -13.88 13.17
N TYR A 176 8.01 -12.99 12.85
CA TYR A 176 9.32 -13.34 12.30
C TYR A 176 10.39 -12.38 12.81
N THR A 177 11.52 -12.94 13.20
CA THR A 177 12.75 -12.22 13.52
C THR A 177 13.92 -12.80 12.71
N PRO A 178 14.90 -11.96 12.30
CA PRO A 178 16.12 -12.47 11.68
C PRO A 178 16.80 -13.53 12.57
N ARG A 179 17.43 -14.50 11.95
CA ARG A 179 18.32 -15.44 12.64
C ARG A 179 19.64 -14.73 12.93
N GLU A 180 20.24 -15.04 14.09
CA GLU A 180 21.61 -14.66 14.40
C GLU A 180 22.61 -15.40 13.49
#